data_c4e5b3d659f481d0e0f01603a5c00cf2
#
_entry.id   c4e5b3d659f481d0e0f01603a5c00cf2
#
_cell.length_a   1.000
_cell.length_b   1.000
_cell.length_c   1.000
_cell.angle_alpha   90.00
_cell.angle_beta   90.00
_cell.angle_gamma   90.00
#
_symmetry.space_group_name_H-M   'P 1'
#
loop_
_entity.id
_entity.type
_entity.pdbx_description
1 polymer ?
#
loop_
_entity_poly.entity_id
_entity_poly.type
_entity_poly.pdbx_seq_one_letter_code
_entity_poly.pdbx_strand_id
1 'polypeptide(L)'
;HLIPHMEFSAQVLNCLPVEGDKWQPRIDDLSNRSDFRQECVVSVDPPGCTDIDDALHCKDLGNNQLEVGVHIADVTHFIRPGSAIDREAAERGTTVYLADRRIDMVPGLLSSNLCSLISGRERLSFSCVWKINSKTGEIYQTKFSKSVIQSRASLTYAEAQTRIDDPEDQGEIAQSLRRLNSLAKILRAKRIEKGALVLASANEIRFVEVESETAENELVI
;
A
#
# COMPACT_ATOMS: atom_id res chain seq x y z
N HIS A 1 14.07 -25.53 1.89
CA HIS A 1 13.38 -24.49 1.13
C HIS A 1 14.41 -23.77 0.29
N LEU A 2 14.26 -23.81 -1.04
CA LEU A 2 15.13 -23.11 -1.98
C LEU A 2 14.67 -21.64 -2.05
N ILE A 3 15.61 -20.72 -1.82
CA ILE A 3 15.39 -19.30 -2.09
C ILE A 3 15.26 -19.14 -3.61
N PRO A 4 14.21 -18.46 -4.13
CA PRO A 4 14.06 -18.25 -5.57
C PRO A 4 15.28 -17.54 -6.16
N HIS A 5 15.56 -17.81 -7.45
CA HIS A 5 16.55 -17.04 -8.16
C HIS A 5 16.13 -15.57 -8.24
N MET A 6 17.09 -14.64 -8.13
CA MET A 6 16.81 -13.21 -8.23
C MET A 6 16.38 -12.81 -9.65
N GLU A 7 16.96 -13.46 -10.68
CA GLU A 7 16.70 -13.11 -12.09
C GLU A 7 15.43 -13.78 -12.60
N PHE A 8 14.72 -13.05 -13.44
CA PHE A 8 13.55 -13.54 -14.15
C PHE A 8 13.93 -14.01 -15.55
N SER A 9 13.30 -15.08 -16.01
CA SER A 9 13.53 -15.60 -17.37
C SER A 9 13.08 -14.61 -18.44
N ALA A 10 13.64 -14.73 -19.64
CA ALA A 10 13.23 -13.92 -20.80
C ALA A 10 11.72 -14.06 -21.10
N GLN A 11 11.12 -15.23 -20.86
CA GLN A 11 9.68 -15.45 -21.03
C GLN A 11 8.85 -14.62 -20.07
N VAL A 12 9.30 -14.46 -18.82
CA VAL A 12 8.65 -13.61 -17.81
C VAL A 12 8.80 -12.14 -18.19
N LEU A 13 10.01 -11.72 -18.55
CA LEU A 13 10.29 -10.33 -18.93
C LEU A 13 9.52 -9.90 -20.18
N ASN A 14 9.27 -10.80 -21.12
CA ASN A 14 8.45 -10.54 -22.31
C ASN A 14 6.95 -10.36 -21.99
N CYS A 15 6.49 -10.67 -20.76
CA CYS A 15 5.13 -10.36 -20.32
C CYS A 15 4.96 -8.90 -19.88
N LEU A 16 6.05 -8.17 -19.71
CA LEU A 16 6.01 -6.78 -19.24
C LEU A 16 5.56 -5.83 -20.36
N PRO A 17 4.93 -4.68 -20.01
CA PRO A 17 4.62 -3.66 -21.00
C PRO A 17 5.86 -3.20 -21.77
N VAL A 18 5.74 -3.08 -23.09
CA VAL A 18 6.86 -2.67 -23.97
C VAL A 18 7.32 -1.23 -23.73
N GLU A 19 6.44 -0.40 -23.18
CA GLU A 19 6.71 0.99 -22.79
C GLU A 19 7.59 1.07 -21.52
N GLY A 20 7.72 -0.04 -20.80
CA GLY A 20 8.48 -0.10 -19.56
C GLY A 20 7.97 0.90 -18.52
N ASP A 21 8.87 1.68 -17.92
CA ASP A 21 8.60 2.70 -16.91
C ASP A 21 7.80 3.91 -17.43
N LYS A 22 7.67 4.06 -18.73
CA LYS A 22 6.88 5.11 -19.38
C LYS A 22 5.43 4.72 -19.62
N TRP A 23 5.05 3.48 -19.28
CA TRP A 23 3.67 3.05 -19.40
C TRP A 23 2.74 3.95 -18.53
N GLN A 24 1.61 4.30 -19.10
CA GLN A 24 0.54 5.06 -18.42
C GLN A 24 -0.82 4.46 -18.74
N PRO A 25 -1.82 4.59 -17.84
CA PRO A 25 -3.18 4.16 -18.12
C PRO A 25 -3.72 4.85 -19.38
N ARG A 26 -4.28 4.05 -20.30
CA ARG A 26 -4.92 4.53 -21.54
C ARG A 26 -6.42 4.73 -21.29
N ILE A 27 -7.08 5.43 -22.20
CA ILE A 27 -8.53 5.69 -22.14
C ILE A 27 -9.31 4.36 -21.99
N ASP A 28 -8.92 3.33 -22.73
CA ASP A 28 -9.56 2.01 -22.67
C ASP A 28 -9.37 1.34 -21.30
N ASP A 29 -8.20 1.54 -20.66
CA ASP A 29 -7.92 1.03 -19.32
C ASP A 29 -8.82 1.70 -18.26
N LEU A 30 -9.27 2.93 -18.52
CA LEU A 30 -10.05 3.75 -17.61
C LEU A 30 -11.56 3.61 -17.80
N SER A 31 -12.03 3.12 -18.94
CA SER A 31 -13.45 3.17 -19.36
C SER A 31 -14.44 2.52 -18.40
N ASN A 32 -14.00 1.51 -17.64
CA ASN A 32 -14.83 0.79 -16.67
C ASN A 32 -14.32 0.91 -15.22
N ARG A 33 -13.58 1.98 -14.91
CA ARG A 33 -13.00 2.22 -13.59
C ARG A 33 -13.66 3.40 -12.89
N SER A 34 -13.82 3.29 -11.57
CA SER A 34 -14.15 4.44 -10.74
C SER A 34 -12.95 5.37 -10.65
N ASP A 35 -13.19 6.67 -10.79
CA ASP A 35 -12.14 7.68 -10.75
C ASP A 35 -12.03 8.29 -9.36
N PHE A 36 -10.92 8.03 -8.67
CA PHE A 36 -10.58 8.59 -7.35
C PHE A 36 -9.34 9.50 -7.40
N ARG A 37 -8.93 9.97 -8.59
CA ARG A 37 -7.74 10.83 -8.73
C ARG A 37 -7.87 12.18 -8.01
N GLN A 38 -9.09 12.63 -7.79
CA GLN A 38 -9.37 13.91 -7.09
C GLN A 38 -9.50 13.72 -5.57
N GLU A 39 -9.67 12.50 -5.09
CA GLU A 39 -9.78 12.23 -3.65
C GLU A 39 -8.40 12.36 -2.96
N CYS A 40 -8.43 12.66 -1.67
CA CYS A 40 -7.21 12.76 -0.85
C CYS A 40 -6.71 11.36 -0.48
N VAL A 41 -6.16 10.65 -1.48
CA VAL A 41 -5.59 9.31 -1.30
C VAL A 41 -4.16 9.43 -0.77
N VAL A 42 -3.82 8.65 0.25
CA VAL A 42 -2.47 8.56 0.82
C VAL A 42 -2.11 7.12 1.15
N SER A 43 -0.84 6.77 1.08
CA SER A 43 -0.33 5.52 1.65
C SER A 43 0.47 5.78 2.93
N VAL A 44 0.56 4.75 3.81
CA VAL A 44 1.33 4.80 5.06
C VAL A 44 2.09 3.49 5.23
N ASP A 45 3.40 3.54 5.06
CA ASP A 45 4.26 2.38 4.89
C ASP A 45 5.50 2.45 5.80
N PRO A 46 6.26 1.35 5.95
CA PRO A 46 7.59 1.40 6.59
C PRO A 46 8.55 2.33 5.84
N PRO A 47 9.56 2.92 6.52
CA PRO A 47 10.59 3.70 5.86
C PRO A 47 11.30 2.90 4.76
N GLY A 48 11.48 3.52 3.58
CA GLY A 48 12.16 2.91 2.44
C GLY A 48 11.28 1.92 1.63
N CYS A 49 9.99 1.81 1.92
CA CYS A 49 9.06 1.01 1.12
C CYS A 49 8.96 1.58 -0.30
N THR A 50 9.13 0.71 -1.30
CA THR A 50 9.02 1.05 -2.72
C THR A 50 7.89 0.32 -3.43
N ASP A 51 7.37 -0.74 -2.81
CA ASP A 51 6.29 -1.60 -3.29
C ASP A 51 5.01 -1.30 -2.48
N ILE A 52 4.44 -0.13 -2.73
CA ILE A 52 3.25 0.36 -2.03
C ILE A 52 2.03 -0.35 -2.59
N ASP A 53 1.48 -1.28 -1.82
CA ASP A 53 0.39 -2.15 -2.26
C ASP A 53 -0.99 -1.58 -1.96
N ASP A 54 -1.11 -0.74 -0.93
CA ASP A 54 -2.37 -0.15 -0.51
C ASP A 54 -2.28 1.35 -0.23
N ALA A 55 -3.41 2.00 -0.44
CA ALA A 55 -3.61 3.41 -0.15
C ALA A 55 -5.03 3.65 0.37
N LEU A 56 -5.21 4.74 1.10
CA LEU A 56 -6.43 5.03 1.82
C LEU A 56 -6.92 6.44 1.49
N HIS A 57 -8.25 6.64 1.50
CA HIS A 57 -8.83 7.97 1.60
C HIS A 57 -9.95 8.01 2.64
N CYS A 58 -10.20 9.20 3.18
CA CYS A 58 -11.33 9.43 4.07
C CYS A 58 -11.92 10.82 3.81
N LYS A 59 -13.20 10.83 3.44
CA LYS A 59 -13.98 12.04 3.15
C LYS A 59 -15.12 12.16 4.14
N ASP A 60 -15.28 13.36 4.70
CA ASP A 60 -16.42 13.66 5.56
C ASP A 60 -17.65 13.98 4.71
N LEU A 61 -18.71 13.22 4.91
CA LEU A 61 -19.99 13.43 4.23
C LEU A 61 -20.98 14.25 5.07
N GLY A 62 -20.58 14.67 6.29
CA GLY A 62 -21.46 15.30 7.27
C GLY A 62 -22.33 14.30 8.02
N ASN A 63 -23.11 14.78 9.00
CA ASN A 63 -24.06 13.99 9.78
C ASN A 63 -23.47 12.70 10.39
N ASN A 64 -22.23 12.74 10.85
CA ASN A 64 -21.45 11.60 11.36
C ASN A 64 -21.25 10.48 10.34
N GLN A 65 -21.26 10.77 9.05
CA GLN A 65 -20.96 9.82 7.98
C GLN A 65 -19.60 10.12 7.37
N LEU A 66 -18.83 9.08 7.16
CA LEU A 66 -17.57 9.11 6.42
C LEU A 66 -17.68 8.23 5.18
N GLU A 67 -17.07 8.67 4.08
CA GLU A 67 -16.68 7.78 3.00
C GLU A 67 -15.22 7.39 3.23
N VAL A 68 -14.97 6.09 3.30
CA VAL A 68 -13.65 5.52 3.49
C VAL A 68 -13.34 4.60 2.35
N GLY A 69 -12.23 4.82 1.65
CA GLY A 69 -11.76 3.96 0.58
C GLY A 69 -10.45 3.30 0.93
N VAL A 70 -10.35 2.03 0.59
CA VAL A 70 -9.10 1.26 0.53
C VAL A 70 -8.86 0.91 -0.93
N HIS A 71 -7.68 1.25 -1.42
CA HIS A 71 -7.26 1.05 -2.79
C HIS A 71 -6.08 0.11 -2.81
N ILE A 72 -6.21 -1.03 -3.46
CA ILE A 72 -5.17 -2.04 -3.58
C ILE A 72 -4.65 -2.01 -5.02
N ALA A 73 -3.35 -2.15 -5.21
CA ALA A 73 -2.72 -2.22 -6.52
C ALA A 73 -3.40 -3.27 -7.44
N ASP A 74 -3.85 -2.86 -8.63
CA ASP A 74 -4.50 -3.78 -9.59
C ASP A 74 -3.46 -4.55 -10.39
N VAL A 75 -2.74 -5.45 -9.74
CA VAL A 75 -1.74 -6.33 -10.35
C VAL A 75 -2.33 -7.16 -11.49
N THR A 76 -3.64 -7.48 -11.40
CA THR A 76 -4.35 -8.29 -12.41
C THR A 76 -4.49 -7.60 -13.76
N HIS A 77 -4.26 -6.29 -13.84
CA HIS A 77 -4.18 -5.58 -15.12
C HIS A 77 -2.98 -6.05 -15.94
N PHE A 78 -1.84 -6.26 -15.31
CA PHE A 78 -0.59 -6.64 -15.95
C PHE A 78 -0.36 -8.15 -15.98
N ILE A 79 -0.70 -8.86 -14.91
CA ILE A 79 -0.48 -10.29 -14.77
C ILE A 79 -1.76 -11.05 -15.13
N ARG A 80 -1.72 -11.74 -16.26
CA ARG A 80 -2.85 -12.55 -16.73
C ARG A 80 -2.72 -13.99 -16.27
N PRO A 81 -3.84 -14.63 -15.86
CA PRO A 81 -3.83 -16.02 -15.44
C PRO A 81 -3.20 -16.94 -16.51
N GLY A 82 -2.32 -17.86 -16.10
CA GLY A 82 -1.64 -18.80 -16.97
C GLY A 82 -0.50 -18.24 -17.81
N SER A 83 -0.16 -16.95 -17.67
CA SER A 83 1.01 -16.36 -18.31
C SER A 83 2.32 -16.87 -17.68
N ALA A 84 3.46 -16.62 -18.32
CA ALA A 84 4.76 -17.02 -17.77
C ALA A 84 5.04 -16.31 -16.43
N ILE A 85 4.69 -15.03 -16.33
CA ILE A 85 4.85 -14.25 -15.12
C ILE A 85 3.91 -14.73 -13.98
N ASP A 86 2.69 -15.17 -14.29
CA ASP A 86 1.75 -15.72 -13.33
C ASP A 86 2.28 -17.03 -12.73
N ARG A 87 2.79 -17.92 -13.58
CA ARG A 87 3.39 -19.18 -13.12
C ARG A 87 4.64 -18.95 -12.26
N GLU A 88 5.53 -18.08 -12.70
CA GLU A 88 6.73 -17.71 -11.91
C GLU A 88 6.35 -17.11 -10.55
N ALA A 89 5.38 -16.21 -10.54
CA ALA A 89 4.89 -15.61 -9.28
C ALA A 89 4.28 -16.67 -8.35
N ALA A 90 3.53 -17.63 -8.89
CA ALA A 90 2.98 -18.75 -8.11
C ALA A 90 4.07 -19.66 -7.52
N GLU A 91 5.16 -19.93 -8.26
CA GLU A 91 6.30 -20.70 -7.78
C GLU A 91 7.07 -19.97 -6.67
N ARG A 92 7.26 -18.64 -6.80
CA ARG A 92 7.91 -17.82 -5.78
C ARG A 92 7.05 -17.69 -4.52
N GLY A 93 5.75 -17.54 -4.67
CA GLY A 93 4.75 -17.47 -3.61
C GLY A 93 4.73 -16.18 -2.81
N THR A 94 5.86 -15.48 -2.69
CA THR A 94 6.01 -14.21 -1.96
C THR A 94 7.28 -13.47 -2.38
N THR A 95 7.34 -12.18 -2.09
CA THR A 95 8.61 -11.44 -2.05
C THR A 95 9.37 -11.82 -0.78
N VAL A 96 10.67 -12.07 -0.89
CA VAL A 96 11.55 -12.41 0.23
C VAL A 96 12.38 -11.18 0.59
N TYR A 97 12.24 -10.72 1.83
CA TYR A 97 13.00 -9.59 2.36
C TYR A 97 14.19 -10.13 3.18
N LEU A 98 15.40 -9.92 2.69
CA LEU A 98 16.65 -10.23 3.38
C LEU A 98 17.22 -8.95 3.99
N ALA A 99 18.23 -9.08 4.85
CA ALA A 99 18.84 -7.93 5.50
C ALA A 99 19.54 -6.98 4.51
N ASP A 100 20.11 -7.54 3.44
CA ASP A 100 20.93 -6.82 2.45
C ASP A 100 20.19 -6.57 1.11
N ARG A 101 19.10 -7.26 0.87
CA ARG A 101 18.39 -7.19 -0.42
C ARG A 101 16.99 -7.76 -0.35
N ARG A 102 16.21 -7.47 -1.39
CA ARG A 102 14.87 -8.03 -1.62
C ARG A 102 14.91 -8.94 -2.86
N ILE A 103 14.18 -10.06 -2.81
CA ILE A 103 13.94 -10.96 -3.95
C ILE A 103 12.46 -10.86 -4.28
N ASP A 104 12.15 -10.15 -5.34
CA ASP A 104 10.78 -9.85 -5.72
C ASP A 104 10.01 -11.09 -6.22
N MET A 105 8.73 -11.17 -5.89
CA MET A 105 7.79 -12.16 -6.41
C MET A 105 7.51 -11.93 -7.90
N VAL A 106 7.49 -10.67 -8.34
CA VAL A 106 7.29 -10.25 -9.73
C VAL A 106 8.35 -9.22 -10.12
N PRO A 107 8.66 -9.03 -11.42
CA PRO A 107 9.71 -8.08 -11.84
C PRO A 107 9.51 -6.68 -11.26
N GLY A 108 10.62 -6.03 -10.87
CA GLY A 108 10.64 -4.72 -10.23
C GLY A 108 9.92 -3.61 -11.01
N LEU A 109 9.82 -3.72 -12.35
CA LEU A 109 9.00 -2.82 -13.16
C LEU A 109 7.52 -2.84 -12.71
N LEU A 110 7.01 -3.98 -12.27
CA LEU A 110 5.64 -4.07 -11.71
C LEU A 110 5.63 -3.77 -10.23
N SER A 111 6.40 -4.51 -9.41
CA SER A 111 6.33 -4.43 -7.96
C SER A 111 6.64 -3.04 -7.40
N SER A 112 7.73 -2.41 -7.87
CA SER A 112 8.19 -1.13 -7.33
C SER A 112 7.84 0.07 -8.20
N ASN A 113 7.15 -0.13 -9.34
CA ASN A 113 6.79 0.96 -10.24
C ASN A 113 5.33 0.89 -10.66
N LEU A 114 4.96 0.11 -11.70
CA LEU A 114 3.64 0.23 -12.35
C LEU A 114 2.47 -0.19 -11.45
N CYS A 115 2.66 -1.15 -10.56
CA CYS A 115 1.67 -1.54 -9.56
C CYS A 115 1.81 -0.75 -8.26
N SER A 116 2.99 -0.22 -7.92
CA SER A 116 3.18 0.54 -6.69
C SER A 116 2.39 1.84 -6.70
N LEU A 117 1.58 2.07 -5.65
CA LEU A 117 0.69 3.22 -5.52
C LEU A 117 1.46 4.48 -5.05
N ILE A 118 2.62 4.73 -5.64
CA ILE A 118 3.49 5.88 -5.33
C ILE A 118 2.79 7.21 -5.57
N SER A 119 3.11 8.19 -4.74
CA SER A 119 2.49 9.52 -4.82
C SER A 119 2.80 10.25 -6.14
N GLY A 120 1.87 11.10 -6.56
CA GLY A 120 2.02 11.97 -7.73
C GLY A 120 1.82 11.29 -9.09
N ARG A 121 1.51 9.98 -9.12
CA ARG A 121 1.28 9.23 -10.38
C ARG A 121 -0.09 8.58 -10.40
N GLU A 122 -0.69 8.54 -11.59
CA GLU A 122 -1.91 7.75 -11.80
C GLU A 122 -1.59 6.27 -11.73
N ARG A 123 -2.36 5.53 -10.93
CA ARG A 123 -2.20 4.11 -10.73
C ARG A 123 -3.53 3.38 -10.81
N LEU A 124 -3.50 2.22 -11.45
CA LEU A 124 -4.66 1.33 -11.49
C LEU A 124 -4.78 0.59 -10.16
N SER A 125 -5.98 0.61 -9.61
CA SER A 125 -6.26 -0.05 -8.35
C SER A 125 -7.59 -0.82 -8.40
N PHE A 126 -7.79 -1.67 -7.40
CA PHE A 126 -9.06 -2.25 -7.04
C PHE A 126 -9.47 -1.67 -5.70
N SER A 127 -10.64 -1.06 -5.65
CA SER A 127 -11.06 -0.28 -4.49
C SER A 127 -12.27 -0.89 -3.81
N CYS A 128 -12.22 -0.84 -2.48
CA CYS A 128 -13.39 -1.02 -1.63
C CYS A 128 -13.70 0.31 -0.94
N VAL A 129 -14.91 0.80 -1.15
CA VAL A 129 -15.36 2.07 -0.58
C VAL A 129 -16.57 1.83 0.31
N TRP A 130 -16.51 2.32 1.53
CA TRP A 130 -17.57 2.24 2.52
C TRP A 130 -18.16 3.60 2.83
N LYS A 131 -19.49 3.64 3.04
CA LYS A 131 -20.12 4.69 3.84
C LYS A 131 -20.31 4.15 5.24
N ILE A 132 -19.73 4.83 6.22
CA ILE A 132 -19.60 4.33 7.60
C ILE A 132 -19.93 5.43 8.60
N ASN A 133 -20.53 5.04 9.72
CA ASN A 133 -20.76 5.96 10.83
C ASN A 133 -19.44 6.25 11.56
N SER A 134 -19.07 7.53 11.66
CA SER A 134 -17.82 7.98 12.27
C SER A 134 -17.73 7.71 13.77
N LYS A 135 -18.88 7.58 14.46
CA LYS A 135 -18.93 7.36 15.92
C LYS A 135 -19.08 5.90 16.29
N THR A 136 -19.82 5.14 15.48
CA THR A 136 -20.12 3.74 15.80
C THR A 136 -19.31 2.76 14.95
N GLY A 137 -18.75 3.19 13.82
CA GLY A 137 -18.11 2.28 12.88
C GLY A 137 -19.10 1.31 12.19
N GLU A 138 -20.39 1.65 12.17
CA GLU A 138 -21.41 0.90 11.44
C GLU A 138 -21.31 1.19 9.94
N ILE A 139 -21.26 0.14 9.12
CA ILE A 139 -21.17 0.24 7.66
C ILE A 139 -22.58 0.29 7.07
N TYR A 140 -22.90 1.37 6.38
CA TYR A 140 -24.17 1.54 5.70
C TYR A 140 -24.15 1.04 4.25
N GLN A 141 -23.01 1.16 3.59
CA GLN A 141 -22.85 0.79 2.19
C GLN A 141 -21.42 0.31 1.95
N THR A 142 -21.27 -0.68 1.07
CA THR A 142 -19.99 -1.15 0.56
C THR A 142 -20.05 -1.22 -0.96
N LYS A 143 -19.03 -0.69 -1.63
CA LYS A 143 -18.88 -0.74 -3.09
C LYS A 143 -17.49 -1.23 -3.44
N PHE A 144 -17.42 -2.24 -4.31
CA PHE A 144 -16.18 -2.72 -4.91
C PHE A 144 -16.10 -2.30 -6.36
N SER A 145 -14.95 -1.84 -6.82
CA SER A 145 -14.75 -1.49 -8.22
C SER A 145 -13.27 -1.53 -8.59
N LYS A 146 -12.97 -1.83 -9.84
CA LYS A 146 -11.72 -1.40 -10.44
C LYS A 146 -11.70 0.11 -10.50
N SER A 147 -10.54 0.71 -10.29
CA SER A 147 -10.44 2.16 -10.11
C SER A 147 -9.12 2.70 -10.66
N VAL A 148 -9.04 4.00 -10.72
CA VAL A 148 -7.80 4.77 -10.93
C VAL A 148 -7.68 5.77 -9.78
N ILE A 149 -6.48 5.86 -9.22
CA ILE A 149 -6.13 6.78 -8.15
C ILE A 149 -4.92 7.63 -8.55
N GLN A 150 -4.74 8.74 -7.85
CA GLN A 150 -3.49 9.49 -7.81
C GLN A 150 -3.19 9.83 -6.36
N SER A 151 -2.32 9.04 -5.73
CA SER A 151 -1.93 9.27 -4.33
C SER A 151 -1.28 10.64 -4.17
N ARG A 152 -1.68 11.37 -3.13
CA ARG A 152 -1.15 12.71 -2.82
C ARG A 152 0.11 12.66 -1.96
N ALA A 153 0.28 11.60 -1.18
CA ALA A 153 1.46 11.41 -0.35
C ALA A 153 1.70 9.92 -0.08
N SER A 154 2.96 9.54 -0.06
CA SER A 154 3.43 8.28 0.51
C SER A 154 4.17 8.62 1.79
N LEU A 155 3.59 8.24 2.93
CA LEU A 155 4.07 8.63 4.25
C LEU A 155 4.66 7.43 4.96
N THR A 156 5.66 7.67 5.78
CA THR A 156 6.07 6.70 6.79
C THR A 156 5.11 6.73 7.99
N TYR A 157 5.10 5.68 8.80
CA TYR A 157 4.30 5.65 10.04
C TYR A 157 4.60 6.85 10.95
N ALA A 158 5.88 7.25 11.05
CA ALA A 158 6.28 8.39 11.88
C ALA A 158 5.77 9.72 11.33
N GLU A 159 5.85 9.93 10.01
CA GLU A 159 5.31 11.13 9.36
C GLU A 159 3.80 11.22 9.48
N ALA A 160 3.10 10.10 9.29
CA ALA A 160 1.65 10.04 9.48
C ALA A 160 1.25 10.35 10.92
N GLN A 161 1.99 9.78 11.90
CA GLN A 161 1.74 10.05 13.32
C GLN A 161 1.98 11.51 13.67
N THR A 162 3.06 12.12 13.18
CA THR A 162 3.34 13.55 13.39
C THR A 162 2.18 14.41 12.90
N ARG A 163 1.63 14.15 11.70
CA ARG A 163 0.47 14.90 11.17
C ARG A 163 -0.81 14.67 11.97
N ILE A 164 -1.00 13.48 12.52
CA ILE A 164 -2.16 13.16 13.37
C ILE A 164 -2.09 13.96 14.67
N ASP A 165 -0.91 14.05 15.27
CA ASP A 165 -0.69 14.63 16.60
C ASP A 165 -0.54 16.16 16.58
N ASP A 166 -0.21 16.76 15.43
CA ASP A 166 -0.07 18.20 15.29
C ASP A 166 -1.44 18.89 15.13
N PRO A 167 -1.95 19.60 16.13
CA PRO A 167 -3.26 20.27 16.07
C PRO A 167 -3.28 21.44 15.09
N GLU A 168 -2.12 22.00 14.75
CA GLU A 168 -1.99 23.14 13.82
C GLU A 168 -2.01 22.69 12.34
N ASP A 169 -1.70 21.42 12.05
CA ASP A 169 -1.83 20.88 10.69
C ASP A 169 -3.33 20.66 10.35
N GLN A 170 -3.94 21.69 9.73
CA GLN A 170 -5.33 21.64 9.25
C GLN A 170 -5.43 21.22 7.78
N GLY A 171 -4.34 20.74 7.19
CA GLY A 171 -4.30 20.23 5.82
C GLY A 171 -5.23 19.03 5.60
N GLU A 172 -5.67 18.84 4.36
CA GLU A 172 -6.60 17.77 3.98
C GLU A 172 -6.06 16.38 4.36
N ILE A 173 -4.75 16.15 4.18
CA ILE A 173 -4.09 14.90 4.53
C ILE A 173 -4.19 14.64 6.04
N ALA A 174 -3.83 15.61 6.87
CA ALA A 174 -3.88 15.48 8.32
C ALA A 174 -5.29 15.22 8.83
N GLN A 175 -6.28 15.92 8.29
CA GLN A 175 -7.69 15.71 8.62
C GLN A 175 -8.17 14.30 8.22
N SER A 176 -7.81 13.84 7.01
CA SER A 176 -8.12 12.48 6.56
C SER A 176 -7.51 11.43 7.48
N LEU A 177 -6.22 11.56 7.81
CA LEU A 177 -5.50 10.64 8.71
C LEU A 177 -6.12 10.61 10.12
N ARG A 178 -6.50 11.77 10.69
CA ARG A 178 -7.17 11.82 12.02
C ARG A 178 -8.50 11.10 12.01
N ARG A 179 -9.31 11.28 10.95
CA ARG A 179 -10.60 10.57 10.80
C ARG A 179 -10.39 9.07 10.68
N LEU A 180 -9.44 8.64 9.85
CA LEU A 180 -9.07 7.22 9.71
C LEU A 180 -8.58 6.62 11.03
N ASN A 181 -7.69 7.31 11.74
CA ASN A 181 -7.18 6.87 13.04
C ASN A 181 -8.30 6.74 14.09
N SER A 182 -9.20 7.72 14.15
CA SER A 182 -10.35 7.69 15.07
C SER A 182 -11.26 6.50 14.77
N LEU A 183 -11.57 6.28 13.50
CA LEU A 183 -12.39 5.14 13.06
C LEU A 183 -11.70 3.81 13.34
N ALA A 184 -10.38 3.71 13.05
CA ALA A 184 -9.60 2.50 13.30
C ALA A 184 -9.59 2.11 14.79
N LYS A 185 -9.51 3.09 15.71
CA LYS A 185 -9.62 2.85 17.16
C LYS A 185 -10.97 2.25 17.54
N ILE A 186 -12.07 2.76 16.98
CA ILE A 186 -13.42 2.23 17.20
C ILE A 186 -13.53 0.80 16.69
N LEU A 187 -13.07 0.53 15.46
CA LEU A 187 -13.12 -0.80 14.86
C LEU A 187 -12.24 -1.80 15.61
N ARG A 188 -11.07 -1.35 16.09
CA ARG A 188 -10.18 -2.18 16.93
C ARG A 188 -10.86 -2.55 18.25
N ALA A 189 -11.46 -1.58 18.96
CA ALA A 189 -12.17 -1.84 20.19
C ALA A 189 -13.27 -2.89 20.02
N LYS A 190 -14.07 -2.77 18.95
CA LYS A 190 -15.11 -3.74 18.63
C LYS A 190 -14.56 -5.15 18.33
N ARG A 191 -13.41 -5.25 17.65
CA ARG A 191 -12.77 -6.56 17.41
C ARG A 191 -12.31 -7.22 18.70
N ILE A 192 -11.70 -6.44 19.61
CA ILE A 192 -11.25 -6.93 20.92
C ILE A 192 -12.46 -7.38 21.77
N GLU A 193 -13.52 -6.59 21.80
CA GLU A 193 -14.77 -6.93 22.48
C GLU A 193 -15.38 -8.25 21.98
N LYS A 194 -15.23 -8.52 20.69
CA LYS A 194 -15.67 -9.77 20.05
C LYS A 194 -14.69 -10.95 20.21
N GLY A 195 -13.65 -10.79 21.03
CA GLY A 195 -12.70 -11.87 21.37
C GLY A 195 -11.47 -11.95 20.47
N ALA A 196 -11.13 -10.88 19.72
CA ALA A 196 -9.87 -10.85 18.99
C ALA A 196 -8.68 -10.87 19.96
N LEU A 197 -7.71 -11.73 19.70
CA LEU A 197 -6.48 -11.80 20.49
C LEU A 197 -5.61 -10.57 20.21
N VAL A 198 -5.07 -9.99 21.28
CA VAL A 198 -4.04 -8.95 21.20
C VAL A 198 -2.70 -9.62 21.43
N LEU A 199 -1.94 -9.82 20.36
CA LEU A 199 -0.56 -10.25 20.47
C LEU A 199 0.29 -9.04 20.88
N ALA A 200 1.01 -9.16 22.00
CA ALA A 200 2.07 -8.22 22.32
C ALA A 200 3.17 -8.41 21.27
N SER A 201 3.35 -7.44 20.38
CA SER A 201 4.50 -7.46 19.50
C SER A 201 5.75 -7.26 20.34
N ALA A 202 6.72 -8.18 20.21
CA ALA A 202 8.09 -7.89 20.64
C ALA A 202 8.59 -6.66 19.88
N ASN A 203 9.44 -5.88 20.51
CA ASN A 203 10.10 -4.74 19.86
C ASN A 203 10.71 -5.19 18.53
N GLU A 204 10.47 -4.43 17.48
CA GLU A 204 11.06 -4.68 16.17
C GLU A 204 12.58 -4.50 16.31
N ILE A 205 13.34 -5.57 16.09
CA ILE A 205 14.81 -5.51 16.09
C ILE A 205 15.22 -4.94 14.73
N ARG A 206 15.81 -3.76 14.74
CA ARG A 206 16.40 -3.14 13.55
C ARG A 206 17.90 -3.27 13.61
N PHE A 207 18.48 -3.84 12.57
CA PHE A 207 19.94 -3.79 12.37
C PHE A 207 20.26 -2.43 11.73
N VAL A 208 21.14 -1.67 12.38
CA VAL A 208 21.66 -0.40 11.85
C VAL A 208 23.14 -0.63 11.58
N GLU A 209 23.57 -0.47 10.32
CA GLU A 209 24.98 -0.35 10.03
C GLU A 209 25.49 0.98 10.61
N VAL A 210 26.36 0.89 11.60
CA VAL A 210 27.08 2.05 12.10
C VAL A 210 28.41 2.07 11.35
N GLU A 211 28.57 3.00 10.43
CA GLU A 211 29.89 3.32 9.88
C GLU A 211 30.75 3.91 11.02
N SER A 212 31.58 3.08 11.65
CA SER A 212 32.62 3.56 12.57
C SER A 212 33.86 3.88 11.75
N GLU A 213 34.40 5.06 11.92
CA GLU A 213 35.71 5.48 11.36
C GLU A 213 36.90 4.66 11.91
N THR A 214 36.66 3.69 12.78
CA THR A 214 37.66 2.77 13.31
C THR A 214 37.24 1.34 12.96
N ALA A 215 38.12 0.63 12.29
CA ALA A 215 37.96 -0.70 11.72
C ALA A 215 37.76 -1.82 12.77
N GLU A 216 36.72 -1.77 13.55
CA GLU A 216 36.22 -2.90 14.34
C GLU A 216 34.69 -2.88 14.27
N ASN A 217 34.12 -3.84 13.53
CA ASN A 217 32.67 -4.04 13.42
C ASN A 217 32.13 -4.52 14.77
N GLU A 218 31.64 -3.64 15.60
CA GLU A 218 30.79 -4.02 16.73
C GLU A 218 29.35 -4.12 16.28
N LEU A 219 28.80 -5.31 16.35
CA LEU A 219 27.37 -5.56 16.18
C LEU A 219 26.64 -5.07 17.44
N VAL A 220 25.93 -3.95 17.34
CA VAL A 220 25.07 -3.48 18.43
C VAL A 220 23.68 -4.09 18.22
N ILE A 221 23.30 -4.96 19.15
CA ILE A 221 21.97 -5.60 19.22
C ILE A 221 21.01 -4.70 20.00
#